data_ffc233095a0ccd348c0e7e3a2c209168
#
_entry.id   ffc233095a0ccd348c0e7e3a2c209168
#
_cell.length_a   1.000
_cell.length_b   1.000
_cell.length_c   1.000
_cell.angle_alpha   90.00
_cell.angle_beta   90.00
_cell.angle_gamma   90.00
#
_symmetry.space_group_name_H-M   'P 1'
#
loop_
_entity.id
_entity.type
_entity.pdbx_description
1 polymer ?
#
loop_
_entity_poly.entity_id
_entity_poly.type
_entity_poly.pdbx_seq_one_letter_code
_entity_poly.pdbx_strand_id
1 'polypeptide(L)'
;MTYLPNIYKEFQQQFPEITKAYDDLALKCHGWGPLDEKTRRLIKLGIAIGLSSEGGVRSHARRALAEGVAADELRHAVLLAFTTVGFPTMIAAMKWVDEVIQKHAS
;
A
#
# COMPACT_ATOMS: atom_id res chain seq x y z
N MET A 1 3.94 -16.57 2.24
CA MET A 1 4.09 -16.03 3.61
C MET A 1 3.91 -14.53 3.61
N THR A 2 3.10 -14.02 4.50
CA THR A 2 2.88 -12.58 4.62
C THR A 2 4.04 -11.96 5.39
N TYR A 3 4.67 -10.96 4.81
CA TYR A 3 5.73 -10.22 5.47
C TYR A 3 5.13 -9.17 6.40
N LEU A 4 5.53 -9.19 7.66
CA LEU A 4 5.20 -8.14 8.63
C LEU A 4 6.48 -7.70 9.32
N PRO A 5 6.76 -6.39 9.39
CA PRO A 5 7.90 -5.89 10.16
C PRO A 5 7.81 -6.33 11.62
N ASN A 6 8.95 -6.62 12.22
CA ASN A 6 8.98 -7.05 13.62
C ASN A 6 8.35 -6.03 14.56
N ILE A 7 8.57 -4.73 14.29
CA ILE A 7 7.99 -3.67 15.11
C ILE A 7 6.46 -3.72 15.08
N TYR A 8 5.86 -4.05 13.94
CA TYR A 8 4.42 -4.16 13.82
C TYR A 8 3.89 -5.33 14.65
N LYS A 9 4.56 -6.49 14.57
CA LYS A 9 4.20 -7.65 15.38
C LYS A 9 4.33 -7.38 16.87
N GLU A 10 5.39 -6.70 17.26
CA GLU A 10 5.62 -6.32 18.66
C GLU A 10 4.52 -5.41 19.15
N PHE A 11 4.11 -4.43 18.34
CA PHE A 11 3.01 -3.52 18.68
C PHE A 11 1.71 -4.28 18.89
N GLN A 12 1.40 -5.22 17.97
CA GLN A 12 0.18 -6.02 18.09
C GLN A 12 0.16 -6.85 19.38
N GLN A 13 1.31 -7.40 19.77
CA GLN A 13 1.42 -8.19 20.99
C GLN A 13 1.32 -7.34 22.24
N GLN A 14 1.89 -6.15 22.20
CA GLN A 14 1.90 -5.24 23.35
C GLN A 14 0.56 -4.52 23.53
N PHE A 15 -0.11 -4.18 22.43
CA PHE A 15 -1.35 -3.40 22.46
C PHE A 15 -2.45 -4.07 21.63
N PRO A 16 -2.92 -5.27 22.05
CA PRO A 16 -3.87 -6.01 21.20
C PRO A 16 -5.22 -5.31 21.05
N GLU A 17 -5.71 -4.63 22.08
CA GLU A 17 -7.00 -3.96 22.01
C GLU A 17 -6.95 -2.73 21.10
N ILE A 18 -5.85 -1.98 21.16
CA ILE A 18 -5.66 -0.82 20.28
C ILE A 18 -5.52 -1.28 18.84
N THR A 19 -4.76 -2.34 18.61
CA THR A 19 -4.59 -2.91 17.27
C THR A 19 -5.93 -3.34 16.70
N LYS A 20 -6.76 -4.03 17.50
CA LYS A 20 -8.08 -4.47 17.06
C LYS A 20 -8.97 -3.28 16.71
N ALA A 21 -8.98 -2.24 17.54
CA ALA A 21 -9.78 -1.06 17.28
C ALA A 21 -9.34 -0.36 16.00
N TYR A 22 -8.04 -0.28 15.75
CA TYR A 22 -7.50 0.31 14.53
C TYR A 22 -7.90 -0.52 13.30
N ASP A 23 -7.75 -1.84 13.38
CA ASP A 23 -8.09 -2.72 12.26
C ASP A 23 -9.59 -2.65 11.95
N ASP A 24 -10.44 -2.60 12.96
CA ASP A 24 -11.90 -2.46 12.79
C ASP A 24 -12.22 -1.11 12.11
N LEU A 25 -11.58 -0.04 12.53
CA LEU A 25 -11.76 1.27 11.91
C LEU A 25 -11.32 1.26 10.46
N ALA A 26 -10.16 0.67 10.19
CA ALA A 26 -9.62 0.61 8.83
C ALA A 26 -10.56 -0.14 7.89
N LEU A 27 -11.14 -1.26 8.35
CA LEU A 27 -12.11 -2.02 7.56
C LEU A 27 -13.36 -1.21 7.27
N LYS A 28 -13.87 -0.47 8.26
CA LYS A 28 -15.07 0.35 8.08
C LYS A 28 -14.80 1.50 7.11
N CYS A 29 -13.66 2.15 7.23
CA CYS A 29 -13.28 3.22 6.30
C CYS A 29 -13.14 2.68 4.88
N HIS A 30 -12.49 1.52 4.75
CA HIS A 30 -12.24 0.91 3.43
C HIS A 30 -13.55 0.54 2.73
N GLY A 31 -14.53 0.03 3.47
CA GLY A 31 -15.77 -0.51 2.90
C GLY A 31 -16.96 0.45 2.88
N TRP A 32 -16.82 1.68 3.37
CA TRP A 32 -17.98 2.56 3.61
C TRP A 32 -18.68 3.00 2.34
N GLY A 33 -17.95 3.28 1.29
CA GLY A 33 -18.52 4.04 0.18
C GLY A 33 -18.59 3.27 -1.14
N PRO A 34 -18.95 3.98 -2.24
CA PRO A 34 -19.21 3.36 -3.53
C PRO A 34 -17.97 3.02 -4.35
N LEU A 35 -16.76 3.38 -3.89
CA LEU A 35 -15.55 3.09 -4.66
C LEU A 35 -15.29 1.59 -4.64
N ASP A 36 -14.97 1.02 -5.80
CA ASP A 36 -14.66 -0.39 -5.89
C ASP A 36 -13.30 -0.72 -5.29
N GLU A 37 -13.02 -2.01 -5.13
CA GLU A 37 -11.83 -2.46 -4.42
C GLU A 37 -10.54 -2.01 -5.09
N LYS A 38 -10.47 -2.10 -6.41
CA LYS A 38 -9.27 -1.67 -7.15
C LYS A 38 -9.02 -0.18 -6.96
N THR A 39 -10.06 0.63 -7.10
CA THR A 39 -9.97 2.08 -6.94
C THR A 39 -9.51 2.44 -5.53
N ARG A 40 -10.11 1.80 -4.51
CA ARG A 40 -9.71 2.03 -3.11
C ARG A 40 -8.24 1.72 -2.91
N ARG A 41 -7.78 0.61 -3.46
CA ARG A 41 -6.38 0.19 -3.29
C ARG A 41 -5.42 1.14 -3.97
N LEU A 42 -5.72 1.58 -5.17
CA LEU A 42 -4.87 2.51 -5.91
C LEU A 42 -4.83 3.88 -5.25
N ILE A 43 -5.95 4.35 -4.69
CA ILE A 43 -5.97 5.60 -3.93
C ILE A 43 -5.05 5.49 -2.71
N LYS A 44 -5.14 4.40 -1.95
CA LYS A 44 -4.30 4.22 -0.76
C LYS A 44 -2.82 4.12 -1.13
N LEU A 45 -2.51 3.48 -2.24
CA LEU A 45 -1.15 3.45 -2.75
C LEU A 45 -0.66 4.88 -3.04
N GLY A 46 -1.47 5.68 -3.72
CA GLY A 46 -1.13 7.07 -4.02
C GLY A 46 -0.88 7.90 -2.77
N ILE A 47 -1.70 7.71 -1.74
CA ILE A 47 -1.52 8.40 -0.45
C ILE A 47 -0.17 8.00 0.17
N ALA A 48 0.15 6.71 0.18
CA ALA A 48 1.41 6.22 0.73
C ALA A 48 2.61 6.79 -0.03
N ILE A 49 2.49 6.91 -1.36
CA ILE A 49 3.53 7.53 -2.19
C ILE A 49 3.72 8.99 -1.77
N GLY A 50 2.62 9.73 -1.62
CA GLY A 50 2.68 11.14 -1.21
C GLY A 50 3.31 11.34 0.15
N LEU A 51 3.17 10.36 1.04
CA LEU A 51 3.80 10.39 2.36
C LEU A 51 5.24 9.87 2.35
N SER A 52 5.75 9.44 1.21
CA SER A 52 7.07 8.79 1.09
C SER A 52 7.21 7.62 2.06
N SER A 53 6.13 6.87 2.25
CA SER A 53 6.11 5.75 3.19
C SER A 53 6.49 4.48 2.46
N GLU A 54 7.75 4.06 2.60
CA GLU A 54 8.22 2.84 1.94
C GLU A 54 7.39 1.63 2.36
N GLY A 55 7.16 1.47 3.66
CA GLY A 55 6.36 0.35 4.17
C GLY A 55 4.94 0.37 3.63
N GLY A 56 4.33 1.56 3.59
CA GLY A 56 2.98 1.73 3.04
C GLY A 56 2.90 1.42 1.56
N VAL A 57 3.86 1.95 0.78
CA VAL A 57 3.91 1.69 -0.67
C VAL A 57 4.05 0.19 -0.93
N ARG A 58 4.99 -0.46 -0.25
CA ARG A 58 5.21 -1.90 -0.43
C ARG A 58 3.98 -2.71 -0.02
N SER A 59 3.36 -2.37 1.11
CA SER A 59 2.19 -3.09 1.60
C SER A 59 1.02 -2.97 0.63
N HIS A 60 0.70 -1.74 0.19
CA HIS A 60 -0.41 -1.55 -0.74
C HIS A 60 -0.14 -2.18 -2.11
N ALA A 61 1.10 -2.16 -2.58
CA ALA A 61 1.45 -2.83 -3.83
C ALA A 61 1.24 -4.35 -3.72
N ARG A 62 1.70 -4.97 -2.62
CA ARG A 62 1.51 -6.40 -2.40
C ARG A 62 0.02 -6.77 -2.38
N ARG A 63 -0.77 -6.01 -1.63
CA ARG A 63 -2.21 -6.25 -1.52
C ARG A 63 -2.90 -6.08 -2.85
N ALA A 64 -2.51 -5.06 -3.61
CA ALA A 64 -3.08 -4.81 -4.94
C ALA A 64 -2.87 -6.00 -5.85
N LEU A 65 -1.64 -6.53 -5.91
CA LEU A 65 -1.35 -7.70 -6.75
C LEU A 65 -2.16 -8.91 -6.30
N ALA A 66 -2.28 -9.14 -4.99
CA ALA A 66 -3.08 -10.24 -4.46
C ALA A 66 -4.56 -10.08 -4.79
N GLU A 67 -5.04 -8.85 -4.93
CA GLU A 67 -6.43 -8.53 -5.28
C GLU A 67 -6.67 -8.54 -6.80
N GLY A 68 -5.65 -8.84 -7.60
CA GLY A 68 -5.79 -8.93 -9.05
C GLY A 68 -5.49 -7.66 -9.83
N VAL A 69 -4.96 -6.63 -9.17
CA VAL A 69 -4.55 -5.40 -9.86
C VAL A 69 -3.31 -5.71 -10.71
N ALA A 70 -3.30 -5.25 -11.95
CA ALA A 70 -2.19 -5.52 -12.85
C ALA A 70 -0.96 -4.69 -12.50
N ALA A 71 0.22 -5.23 -12.79
CA ALA A 71 1.48 -4.52 -12.53
C ALA A 71 1.51 -3.14 -13.18
N ASP A 72 1.05 -3.02 -14.41
CA ASP A 72 1.06 -1.74 -15.10
C ASP A 72 0.07 -0.73 -14.51
N GLU A 73 -0.99 -1.21 -13.87
CA GLU A 73 -1.89 -0.31 -13.14
C GLU A 73 -1.19 0.29 -11.93
N LEU A 74 -0.36 -0.49 -11.24
CA LEU A 74 0.46 0.03 -10.14
C LEU A 74 1.47 1.06 -10.62
N ARG A 75 2.16 0.77 -11.74
CA ARG A 75 3.12 1.70 -12.32
C ARG A 75 2.44 2.99 -12.75
N HIS A 76 1.23 2.88 -13.30
CA HIS A 76 0.46 4.06 -13.71
C HIS A 76 0.12 4.94 -12.50
N ALA A 77 -0.27 4.33 -11.37
CA ALA A 77 -0.53 5.09 -10.15
C ALA A 77 0.71 5.87 -9.70
N VAL A 78 1.90 5.25 -9.78
CA VAL A 78 3.15 5.93 -9.45
C VAL A 78 3.41 7.11 -10.39
N LEU A 79 3.19 6.90 -11.70
CA LEU A 79 3.38 7.98 -12.69
C LEU A 79 2.41 9.14 -12.45
N LEU A 80 1.18 8.85 -12.03
CA LEU A 80 0.22 9.90 -11.71
C LEU A 80 0.69 10.77 -10.54
N ALA A 81 1.46 10.21 -9.62
CA ALA A 81 2.02 10.97 -8.51
C ALA A 81 3.16 11.89 -8.94
N PHE A 82 3.82 11.60 -10.06
CA PHE A 82 5.04 12.28 -10.50
C PHE A 82 4.89 13.81 -10.48
N THR A 83 3.83 14.32 -11.12
CA THR A 83 3.63 15.75 -11.27
C THR A 83 3.14 16.45 -10.00
N THR A 84 2.85 15.66 -8.96
CA THR A 84 2.41 16.18 -7.65
C THR A 84 3.53 16.13 -6.62
N VAL A 85 4.27 15.03 -6.56
CA VAL A 85 5.28 14.79 -5.51
C VAL A 85 6.72 15.06 -5.96
N GLY A 86 6.96 15.21 -7.27
CA GLY A 86 8.29 15.43 -7.80
C GLY A 86 9.04 14.15 -8.12
N PHE A 87 10.14 14.31 -8.90
CA PHE A 87 10.87 13.17 -9.42
C PHE A 87 11.52 12.30 -8.34
N PRO A 88 12.23 12.87 -7.34
CA PRO A 88 12.90 12.01 -6.35
C PRO A 88 11.94 11.12 -5.59
N THR A 89 10.79 11.64 -5.19
CA THR A 89 9.78 10.86 -4.47
C THR A 89 9.17 9.80 -5.38
N MET A 90 8.86 10.18 -6.61
CA MET A 90 8.27 9.26 -7.58
C MET A 90 9.21 8.10 -7.91
N ILE A 91 10.49 8.38 -8.16
CA ILE A 91 11.42 7.33 -8.57
C ILE A 91 11.72 6.34 -7.43
N ALA A 92 11.74 6.83 -6.19
CA ALA A 92 11.86 5.94 -5.04
C ALA A 92 10.65 5.00 -4.95
N ALA A 93 9.45 5.55 -5.09
CA ALA A 93 8.22 4.75 -5.08
C ALA A 93 8.19 3.75 -6.22
N MET A 94 8.64 4.13 -7.41
CA MET A 94 8.69 3.23 -8.56
C MET A 94 9.63 2.05 -8.27
N LYS A 95 10.77 2.32 -7.66
CA LYS A 95 11.69 1.25 -7.28
C LYS A 95 11.03 0.26 -6.32
N TRP A 96 10.37 0.76 -5.29
CA TRP A 96 9.71 -0.09 -4.30
C TRP A 96 8.59 -0.92 -4.94
N VAL A 97 7.79 -0.30 -5.79
CA VAL A 97 6.70 -0.99 -6.49
C VAL A 97 7.26 -2.07 -7.41
N ASP A 98 8.29 -1.75 -8.19
CA ASP A 98 8.89 -2.73 -9.11
C ASP A 98 9.50 -3.91 -8.36
N GLU A 99 10.13 -3.68 -7.22
CA GLU A 99 10.67 -4.76 -6.41
C GLU A 99 9.56 -5.69 -5.90
N VAL A 100 8.42 -5.11 -5.50
CA VAL A 100 7.27 -5.91 -5.08
C VAL A 100 6.70 -6.71 -6.25
N ILE A 101 6.59 -6.09 -7.43
CA ILE A 101 6.10 -6.77 -8.64
C ILE A 101 6.99 -7.96 -8.98
N GLN A 102 8.30 -7.76 -8.99
CA GLN A 102 9.25 -8.82 -9.33
C GLN A 102 9.17 -9.97 -8.32
N LYS A 103 9.05 -9.66 -7.05
CA LYS A 103 8.95 -10.67 -6.00
C LYS A 103 7.64 -11.44 -6.09
N HIS A 104 6.56 -10.78 -6.47
CA HIS A 104 5.25 -11.42 -6.65
C HIS A 104 5.28 -12.39 -7.83
N ALA A 105 6.00 -12.06 -8.91
CA ALA A 105 6.10 -12.87 -10.11
C ALA A 105 6.98 -14.12 -9.91
N SER A 106 7.87 -14.10 -8.93
CA SER A 106 8.72 -15.26 -8.64
C SER A 106 8.12 -16.10 -7.50
#